data_8f44871cdb2af41784c59faa9618330d
#
_entry.id   8f44871cdb2af41784c59faa9618330d
#
_cell.length_a   1.000
_cell.length_b   1.000
_cell.length_c   1.000
_cell.angle_alpha   90.00
_cell.angle_beta   90.00
_cell.angle_gamma   90.00
#
_symmetry.space_group_name_H-M   'P 1'
#
loop_
_entity.id
_entity.type
_entity.pdbx_description
1 polymer ?
#
loop_
_entity_poly.entity_id
_entity_poly.type
_entity_poly.pdbx_seq_one_letter_code
_entity_poly.pdbx_strand_id
1 'polypeptide(L)'
;MDLCIKDGKFAEICEGGTADVSRSANVHDAKGLLAFPGAVDAHTHIAGIYQDMELDMFQESKCAAQGGVTTVMPYIRSGQCYMWEGGAYKDLYPKFLQRAEKAGYHCDYAYHVSPIEGQHIEELEWLIKEQGVVSLGEVFMFYGQHGLHGARTKQRQNDFLMLQGDDKYDLGHYDFVLRELGRIAESNPELADLIQIGFHCETPELLAAWTKKIQGRGDNNAKAWSDARPTHSEGLAVWTAAYLSAKAGVPNVNILHITCKDAMEAALAAEAAFPEVSFGREMTAGHLLLDYDMHKPGSPAWMKVNPPIRSRADVEYLWEAVAQGHVDWIVTDHASAPTEFKVNADEPSDIWAAKAGFGGVEYLLPGLFSEGVVNRGVLSHQDVARLISENPAKRFGMGERKGQIAIGFDADIALLDPEKQWKIDAADSFSTQTYTPFEGLNVTGKVETTFLRGNMVFHGGEIIGGPSGKNIPRPY
;
A
#
# COMPACT_ATOMS: atom_id res chain seq x y z
N MET A 1 26.66 -6.46 14.62
CA MET A 1 26.60 -7.79 13.94
C MET A 1 27.22 -7.65 12.57
N ASP A 2 27.86 -8.71 12.06
CA ASP A 2 28.30 -8.80 10.67
C ASP A 2 27.31 -9.67 9.90
N LEU A 3 26.85 -9.20 8.75
CA LEU A 3 25.91 -9.89 7.87
C LEU A 3 26.67 -10.37 6.64
N CYS A 4 26.88 -11.69 6.51
CA CYS A 4 27.55 -12.28 5.38
C CYS A 4 26.53 -12.68 4.32
N ILE A 5 26.74 -12.21 3.09
CA ILE A 5 25.79 -12.40 1.98
C ILE A 5 26.46 -13.24 0.91
N LYS A 6 25.75 -14.26 0.43
CA LYS A 6 26.14 -15.11 -0.69
C LYS A 6 24.94 -15.42 -1.56
N ASP A 7 25.13 -15.29 -2.86
CA ASP A 7 24.10 -15.57 -3.87
C ASP A 7 22.77 -14.86 -3.61
N GLY A 8 22.84 -13.61 -3.09
CA GLY A 8 21.72 -12.76 -2.79
C GLY A 8 20.98 -13.07 -1.47
N LYS A 9 21.51 -13.96 -0.64
CA LYS A 9 20.89 -14.40 0.61
C LYS A 9 21.83 -14.21 1.80
N PHE A 10 21.24 -14.07 3.00
CA PHE A 10 22.02 -14.15 4.23
C PHE A 10 22.57 -15.55 4.40
N ALA A 11 23.89 -15.68 4.35
CA ALA A 11 24.61 -16.94 4.48
C ALA A 11 25.08 -17.17 5.93
N GLU A 12 25.47 -16.10 6.64
CA GLU A 12 25.94 -16.13 8.00
C GLU A 12 25.63 -14.80 8.71
N ILE A 13 25.36 -14.86 10.00
CA ILE A 13 25.14 -13.71 10.87
C ILE A 13 26.03 -13.90 12.09
N CYS A 14 27.04 -13.04 12.25
CA CYS A 14 28.05 -13.17 13.27
C CYS A 14 28.03 -11.98 14.25
N GLU A 15 28.78 -12.13 15.35
CA GLU A 15 29.13 -11.01 16.22
C GLU A 15 29.97 -9.99 15.44
N GLY A 16 29.75 -8.70 15.69
CA GLY A 16 30.42 -7.63 14.97
C GLY A 16 31.93 -7.70 15.06
N GLY A 17 32.60 -7.63 13.88
CA GLY A 17 34.05 -7.72 13.75
C GLY A 17 34.62 -9.14 13.76
N THR A 18 33.76 -10.18 13.69
CA THR A 18 34.21 -11.59 13.72
C THR A 18 34.13 -12.28 12.36
N ALA A 19 33.46 -11.69 11.35
CA ALA A 19 33.41 -12.24 10.02
C ALA A 19 34.78 -12.24 9.33
N ASP A 20 35.09 -13.32 8.61
CA ASP A 20 36.34 -13.41 7.80
C ASP A 20 36.19 -12.59 6.50
N VAL A 21 36.49 -11.31 6.59
CA VAL A 21 36.40 -10.37 5.45
C VAL A 21 37.36 -10.70 4.31
N SER A 22 38.42 -11.52 4.54
CA SER A 22 39.34 -11.93 3.48
C SER A 22 38.66 -12.79 2.41
N ARG A 23 37.49 -13.35 2.72
CA ARG A 23 36.68 -14.19 1.81
C ARG A 23 35.62 -13.37 1.06
N SER A 24 35.49 -12.08 1.36
CA SER A 24 34.46 -11.23 0.76
C SER A 24 35.01 -10.48 -0.45
N ALA A 25 34.22 -10.45 -1.54
CA ALA A 25 34.53 -9.65 -2.70
C ALA A 25 34.33 -8.13 -2.43
N ASN A 26 33.33 -7.81 -1.61
CA ASN A 26 33.01 -6.44 -1.20
C ASN A 26 32.71 -6.42 0.30
N VAL A 27 33.09 -5.33 0.96
CA VAL A 27 32.76 -5.05 2.37
C VAL A 27 32.15 -3.66 2.44
N HIS A 28 31.00 -3.56 3.09
CA HIS A 28 30.35 -2.29 3.40
C HIS A 28 30.39 -2.05 4.90
N ASP A 29 30.98 -0.92 5.32
CA ASP A 29 31.05 -0.53 6.74
C ASP A 29 29.78 0.22 7.12
N ALA A 30 28.91 -0.43 7.89
CA ALA A 30 27.64 0.10 8.35
C ALA A 30 27.71 0.64 9.81
N LYS A 31 28.89 0.98 10.31
CA LYS A 31 29.07 1.50 11.69
C LYS A 31 28.17 2.72 11.96
N GLY A 32 27.47 2.67 13.09
CA GLY A 32 26.57 3.75 13.52
C GLY A 32 25.17 3.67 12.88
N LEU A 33 24.96 2.81 11.90
CA LEU A 33 23.66 2.64 11.27
C LEU A 33 22.88 1.47 11.89
N LEU A 34 21.56 1.58 11.88
CA LEU A 34 20.65 0.50 12.20
C LEU A 34 20.33 -0.30 10.95
N ALA A 35 20.46 -1.62 11.01
CA ALA A 35 20.06 -2.52 9.93
C ALA A 35 18.63 -3.00 10.16
N PHE A 36 17.73 -2.60 9.27
CA PHE A 36 16.37 -3.13 9.18
C PHE A 36 16.29 -4.14 8.03
N PRO A 37 15.43 -5.17 8.13
CA PRO A 37 15.07 -5.93 6.93
C PRO A 37 14.43 -4.97 5.91
N GLY A 38 14.67 -5.19 4.63
CA GLY A 38 14.03 -4.39 3.60
C GLY A 38 12.52 -4.37 3.76
N ALA A 39 11.92 -3.19 3.73
CA ALA A 39 10.49 -3.06 3.92
C ALA A 39 9.72 -3.68 2.74
N VAL A 40 8.55 -4.25 3.07
CA VAL A 40 7.56 -4.79 2.13
C VAL A 40 6.34 -3.87 2.18
N ASP A 41 6.25 -2.95 1.24
CA ASP A 41 5.09 -2.10 1.12
C ASP A 41 3.98 -2.83 0.35
N ALA A 42 3.09 -3.43 1.13
CA ALA A 42 2.04 -4.30 0.60
C ALA A 42 0.82 -3.56 0.04
N HIS A 43 0.87 -2.23 -0.02
CA HIS A 43 -0.19 -1.42 -0.62
C HIS A 43 0.40 -0.21 -1.34
N THR A 44 0.50 -0.32 -2.65
CA THR A 44 0.92 0.78 -3.51
C THR A 44 0.09 0.81 -4.79
N HIS A 45 0.24 1.89 -5.57
CA HIS A 45 -0.35 2.04 -6.89
C HIS A 45 0.73 2.30 -7.97
N ILE A 46 1.95 1.83 -7.73
CA ILE A 46 3.11 1.95 -8.64
C ILE A 46 2.93 1.03 -9.86
N ALA A 47 1.99 1.36 -10.71
CA ALA A 47 1.64 0.60 -11.92
C ALA A 47 0.85 1.42 -12.94
N GLY A 48 0.98 2.76 -12.93
CA GLY A 48 0.35 3.64 -13.90
C GLY A 48 -1.06 4.11 -13.53
N ILE A 49 -1.27 4.49 -12.27
CA ILE A 49 -2.58 5.02 -11.85
C ILE A 49 -2.91 6.38 -12.49
N TYR A 50 -1.92 7.29 -12.59
CA TYR A 50 -2.10 8.66 -13.07
C TYR A 50 -1.09 9.09 -14.15
N GLN A 51 -0.20 8.21 -14.56
CA GLN A 51 0.81 8.48 -15.57
C GLN A 51 1.12 7.24 -16.41
N ASP A 52 2.04 7.35 -17.35
CA ASP A 52 2.50 6.20 -18.12
C ASP A 52 3.01 5.08 -17.20
N MET A 53 2.59 3.85 -17.46
CA MET A 53 2.82 2.70 -16.59
C MET A 53 4.30 2.39 -16.44
N GLU A 54 5.05 2.39 -17.55
CA GLU A 54 6.48 2.05 -17.56
C GLU A 54 7.28 3.15 -16.84
N LEU A 55 6.93 4.42 -17.04
CA LEU A 55 7.54 5.54 -16.33
C LEU A 55 7.28 5.46 -14.83
N ASP A 56 6.02 5.21 -14.44
CA ASP A 56 5.60 5.09 -13.06
C ASP A 56 6.37 3.96 -12.34
N MET A 57 6.37 2.75 -12.91
CA MET A 57 7.08 1.61 -12.36
C MET A 57 8.58 1.88 -12.19
N PHE A 58 9.22 2.44 -13.21
CA PHE A 58 10.64 2.75 -13.19
C PHE A 58 10.98 3.84 -12.18
N GLN A 59 10.24 4.94 -12.17
CA GLN A 59 10.59 6.12 -11.39
C GLN A 59 10.18 5.99 -9.93
N GLU A 60 8.96 5.52 -9.65
CA GLU A 60 8.48 5.41 -8.27
C GLU A 60 9.16 4.25 -7.51
N SER A 61 9.66 3.23 -8.20
CA SER A 61 10.48 2.20 -7.54
C SER A 61 11.85 2.70 -7.08
N LYS A 62 12.35 3.82 -7.61
CA LYS A 62 13.53 4.51 -7.05
C LYS A 62 13.19 5.15 -5.70
N CYS A 63 12.00 5.71 -5.56
CA CYS A 63 11.52 6.23 -4.27
C CYS A 63 11.43 5.12 -3.24
N ALA A 64 10.93 3.94 -3.64
CA ALA A 64 10.92 2.75 -2.79
C ALA A 64 12.34 2.42 -2.30
N ALA A 65 13.31 2.31 -3.20
CA ALA A 65 14.71 2.08 -2.84
C ALA A 65 15.28 3.18 -1.94
N GLN A 66 14.96 4.45 -2.16
CA GLN A 66 15.34 5.59 -1.31
C GLN A 66 14.82 5.45 0.12
N GLY A 67 13.61 4.92 0.29
CA GLY A 67 12.96 4.70 1.59
C GLY A 67 13.32 3.40 2.30
N GLY A 68 14.19 2.56 1.72
CA GLY A 68 14.49 1.23 2.29
C GLY A 68 13.44 0.17 1.98
N VAL A 69 12.51 0.46 1.07
CA VAL A 69 11.50 -0.49 0.61
C VAL A 69 12.10 -1.34 -0.51
N THR A 70 12.16 -2.65 -0.28
CA THR A 70 12.79 -3.61 -1.20
C THR A 70 11.77 -4.46 -1.95
N THR A 71 10.51 -4.40 -1.53
CA THR A 71 9.40 -5.08 -2.21
C THR A 71 8.16 -4.20 -2.16
N VAL A 72 7.53 -3.99 -3.32
CA VAL A 72 6.25 -3.28 -3.43
C VAL A 72 5.17 -4.22 -3.95
N MET A 73 3.93 -4.00 -3.51
CA MET A 73 2.80 -4.79 -3.98
C MET A 73 1.68 -3.86 -4.50
N PRO A 74 1.74 -3.49 -5.78
CA PRO A 74 0.71 -2.64 -6.36
C PRO A 74 -0.63 -3.37 -6.51
N TYR A 75 -1.72 -2.64 -6.20
CA TYR A 75 -3.07 -3.01 -6.61
C TYR A 75 -3.32 -2.61 -8.05
N ILE A 76 -3.69 -3.56 -8.88
CA ILE A 76 -3.97 -3.35 -10.31
C ILE A 76 -5.35 -3.87 -10.71
N ARG A 77 -5.87 -3.33 -11.79
CA ARG A 77 -7.14 -3.77 -12.37
C ARG A 77 -7.25 -3.46 -13.87
N SER A 78 -8.20 -4.10 -14.53
CA SER A 78 -8.67 -3.69 -15.87
C SER A 78 -9.37 -2.32 -15.84
N GLY A 79 -9.62 -1.74 -16.99
CA GLY A 79 -10.29 -0.45 -17.15
C GLY A 79 -9.32 0.72 -17.30
N GLN A 80 -9.82 1.94 -17.17
CA GLN A 80 -8.97 3.14 -17.13
C GLN A 80 -8.07 3.11 -15.92
N CYS A 81 -6.86 3.50 -16.04
CA CYS A 81 -5.75 3.30 -15.13
C CYS A 81 -5.15 1.89 -15.21
N TYR A 82 -3.91 1.75 -14.84
CA TYR A 82 -3.13 0.51 -14.88
C TYR A 82 -3.11 -0.13 -16.28
N MET A 83 -4.04 -1.04 -16.58
CA MET A 83 -4.04 -1.76 -17.85
C MET A 83 -4.57 -0.93 -19.03
N TRP A 84 -5.43 0.07 -18.79
CA TRP A 84 -6.10 0.91 -19.81
C TRP A 84 -6.89 0.12 -20.85
N GLU A 85 -7.24 -1.12 -20.51
CA GLU A 85 -8.03 -2.06 -21.32
C GLU A 85 -9.05 -2.73 -20.41
N GLY A 86 -10.25 -3.05 -20.95
CA GLY A 86 -11.22 -3.95 -20.34
C GLY A 86 -11.10 -5.34 -20.94
N GLY A 87 -11.60 -6.36 -20.25
CA GLY A 87 -11.64 -7.73 -20.74
C GLY A 87 -10.96 -8.75 -19.82
N ALA A 88 -10.85 -9.98 -20.28
CA ALA A 88 -10.37 -11.12 -19.52
C ALA A 88 -8.93 -10.97 -19.02
N TYR A 89 -8.67 -11.30 -17.76
CA TYR A 89 -7.31 -11.27 -17.20
C TYR A 89 -6.38 -12.29 -17.86
N LYS A 90 -6.89 -13.39 -18.38
CA LYS A 90 -6.08 -14.34 -19.16
C LYS A 90 -5.41 -13.69 -20.38
N ASP A 91 -6.03 -12.67 -20.94
CA ASP A 91 -5.47 -11.91 -22.07
C ASP A 91 -4.67 -10.67 -21.62
N LEU A 92 -5.11 -10.00 -20.55
CA LEU A 92 -4.54 -8.73 -20.09
C LEU A 92 -3.33 -8.91 -19.19
N TYR A 93 -3.39 -9.83 -18.22
CA TYR A 93 -2.37 -9.97 -17.17
C TYR A 93 -0.99 -10.38 -17.73
N PRO A 94 -0.86 -11.33 -18.67
CA PRO A 94 0.42 -11.65 -19.29
C PRO A 94 1.06 -10.45 -20.03
N LYS A 95 0.25 -9.65 -20.72
CA LYS A 95 0.73 -8.42 -21.39
C LYS A 95 1.22 -7.39 -20.37
N PHE A 96 0.47 -7.25 -19.26
CA PHE A 96 0.82 -6.36 -18.17
C PHE A 96 2.18 -6.77 -17.55
N LEU A 97 2.38 -8.06 -17.28
CA LEU A 97 3.66 -8.57 -16.74
C LEU A 97 4.84 -8.31 -17.70
N GLN A 98 4.65 -8.48 -19.00
CA GLN A 98 5.69 -8.17 -19.99
C GLN A 98 6.05 -6.67 -19.99
N ARG A 99 5.07 -5.79 -19.84
CA ARG A 99 5.32 -4.35 -19.72
C ARG A 99 6.04 -4.01 -18.42
N ALA A 100 5.66 -4.63 -17.31
CA ALA A 100 6.31 -4.45 -16.02
C ALA A 100 7.80 -4.90 -16.04
N GLU A 101 8.08 -6.04 -16.65
CA GLU A 101 9.45 -6.51 -16.83
C GLU A 101 10.28 -5.56 -17.70
N LYS A 102 9.70 -5.05 -18.77
CA LYS A 102 10.33 -4.08 -19.66
C LYS A 102 10.60 -2.73 -18.99
N ALA A 103 9.65 -2.26 -18.15
CA ALA A 103 9.79 -1.02 -17.40
C ALA A 103 11.02 -1.08 -16.47
N GLY A 104 11.16 -2.19 -15.76
CA GLY A 104 12.24 -2.43 -14.79
C GLY A 104 11.99 -1.70 -13.47
N TYR A 105 11.83 -2.46 -12.41
CA TYR A 105 11.73 -1.96 -11.04
C TYR A 105 13.10 -1.93 -10.35
N HIS A 106 13.32 -0.97 -9.44
CA HIS A 106 14.51 -0.92 -8.57
C HIS A 106 14.32 -1.69 -7.26
N CYS A 107 13.13 -2.26 -7.02
CA CYS A 107 12.79 -3.16 -5.93
C CYS A 107 12.04 -4.37 -6.48
N ASP A 108 11.91 -5.45 -5.72
CA ASP A 108 11.08 -6.58 -6.10
C ASP A 108 9.59 -6.18 -6.05
N TYR A 109 8.75 -6.93 -6.77
CA TYR A 109 7.34 -6.61 -6.85
C TYR A 109 6.47 -7.85 -6.94
N ALA A 110 5.23 -7.73 -6.46
CA ALA A 110 4.15 -8.68 -6.67
C ALA A 110 2.85 -7.89 -6.79
N TYR A 111 1.79 -8.50 -7.34
CA TYR A 111 0.57 -7.75 -7.59
C TYR A 111 -0.61 -8.30 -6.79
N HIS A 112 -1.51 -7.38 -6.41
CA HIS A 112 -2.89 -7.66 -6.08
C HIS A 112 -3.73 -7.38 -7.34
N VAL A 113 -4.70 -8.24 -7.63
CA VAL A 113 -5.55 -8.07 -8.82
C VAL A 113 -7.00 -7.91 -8.38
N SER A 114 -7.64 -6.82 -8.81
CA SER A 114 -9.02 -6.52 -8.47
C SER A 114 -9.98 -7.13 -9.50
N PRO A 115 -10.86 -8.05 -9.13
CA PRO A 115 -11.86 -8.62 -10.03
C PRO A 115 -12.99 -7.60 -10.26
N ILE A 116 -13.03 -6.99 -11.45
CA ILE A 116 -13.95 -5.88 -11.78
C ILE A 116 -15.20 -6.35 -12.55
N GLU A 117 -15.07 -7.39 -13.35
CA GLU A 117 -16.12 -7.86 -14.25
C GLU A 117 -16.55 -9.29 -13.91
N GLY A 118 -17.74 -9.71 -14.36
CA GLY A 118 -18.24 -11.07 -14.15
C GLY A 118 -17.31 -12.16 -14.67
N GLN A 119 -16.69 -11.92 -15.82
CA GLN A 119 -15.73 -12.87 -16.41
C GLN A 119 -14.48 -13.06 -15.54
N HIS A 120 -14.06 -12.04 -14.76
CA HIS A 120 -12.92 -12.16 -13.86
C HIS A 120 -13.16 -13.15 -12.73
N ILE A 121 -14.41 -13.36 -12.32
CA ILE A 121 -14.77 -14.34 -11.29
C ILE A 121 -14.40 -15.76 -11.74
N GLU A 122 -14.63 -16.08 -13.00
CA GLU A 122 -14.28 -17.38 -13.60
C GLU A 122 -12.75 -17.58 -13.74
N GLU A 123 -11.96 -16.49 -13.64
CA GLU A 123 -10.52 -16.49 -13.79
C GLU A 123 -9.77 -16.48 -12.44
N LEU A 124 -10.47 -16.35 -11.30
CA LEU A 124 -9.83 -16.26 -9.98
C LEU A 124 -8.96 -17.47 -9.66
N GLU A 125 -9.45 -18.68 -9.94
CA GLU A 125 -8.67 -19.89 -9.68
C GLU A 125 -7.38 -19.95 -10.52
N TRP A 126 -7.45 -19.53 -11.78
CA TRP A 126 -6.27 -19.40 -12.65
C TRP A 126 -5.29 -18.34 -12.15
N LEU A 127 -5.76 -17.15 -11.73
CA LEU A 127 -4.91 -16.11 -11.13
C LEU A 127 -4.18 -16.63 -9.90
N ILE A 128 -4.87 -17.36 -9.03
CA ILE A 128 -4.30 -17.88 -7.78
C ILE A 128 -3.29 -18.99 -8.07
N LYS A 129 -3.67 -20.02 -8.84
CA LYS A 129 -2.89 -21.25 -8.98
C LYS A 129 -1.77 -21.16 -10.01
N GLU A 130 -2.00 -20.43 -11.10
CA GLU A 130 -1.05 -20.40 -12.21
C GLU A 130 -0.26 -19.08 -12.27
N GLN A 131 -0.81 -17.99 -11.74
CA GLN A 131 -0.13 -16.69 -11.76
C GLN A 131 0.45 -16.29 -10.39
N GLY A 132 0.17 -17.05 -9.33
CA GLY A 132 0.63 -16.75 -7.98
C GLY A 132 0.01 -15.49 -7.38
N VAL A 133 -1.18 -15.10 -7.83
CA VAL A 133 -1.93 -13.94 -7.32
C VAL A 133 -2.86 -14.43 -6.20
N VAL A 134 -2.32 -14.69 -5.01
CA VAL A 134 -3.09 -15.20 -3.87
C VAL A 134 -3.87 -14.11 -3.12
N SER A 135 -3.62 -12.85 -3.41
CA SER A 135 -4.32 -11.71 -2.80
C SER A 135 -5.07 -10.90 -3.86
N LEU A 136 -6.39 -10.81 -3.69
CA LEU A 136 -7.32 -10.13 -4.59
C LEU A 136 -7.69 -8.75 -4.03
N GLY A 137 -8.08 -7.85 -4.91
CA GLY A 137 -8.46 -6.48 -4.55
C GLY A 137 -7.56 -5.46 -5.27
N GLU A 138 -7.67 -4.22 -4.96
CA GLU A 138 -8.46 -3.56 -3.95
C GLU A 138 -9.96 -3.59 -4.35
N VAL A 139 -10.84 -4.06 -3.47
CA VAL A 139 -12.28 -3.96 -3.71
C VAL A 139 -12.74 -2.59 -3.23
N PHE A 140 -12.97 -1.68 -4.16
CA PHE A 140 -13.45 -0.33 -3.88
C PHE A 140 -14.97 -0.33 -3.64
N MET A 141 -15.41 -0.52 -2.41
CA MET A 141 -16.83 -0.56 -2.08
C MET A 141 -17.57 0.73 -2.47
N PHE A 142 -16.86 1.86 -2.47
CA PHE A 142 -17.44 3.15 -2.87
C PHE A 142 -17.60 3.33 -4.39
N TYR A 143 -17.11 2.43 -5.23
CA TYR A 143 -17.36 2.45 -6.69
C TYR A 143 -18.77 2.00 -7.05
N GLY A 144 -19.60 1.53 -6.11
CA GLY A 144 -21.03 1.30 -6.31
C GLY A 144 -21.77 2.48 -6.94
N GLN A 145 -23.07 2.49 -6.92
CA GLN A 145 -23.94 3.41 -7.70
C GLN A 145 -23.60 4.91 -7.67
N HIS A 146 -22.70 5.36 -6.76
CA HIS A 146 -22.50 6.79 -6.48
C HIS A 146 -21.03 7.22 -6.33
N GLY A 147 -20.06 6.32 -6.49
CA GLY A 147 -18.79 6.49 -5.78
C GLY A 147 -17.60 7.07 -6.53
N LEU A 148 -17.60 7.16 -7.85
CA LEU A 148 -16.40 7.63 -8.55
C LEU A 148 -16.27 9.15 -8.59
N HIS A 149 -15.05 9.63 -8.37
CA HIS A 149 -14.69 11.03 -8.49
C HIS A 149 -15.21 11.66 -9.78
N GLY A 150 -16.15 12.58 -9.68
CA GLY A 150 -16.75 13.24 -10.81
C GLY A 150 -17.63 12.37 -11.72
N ALA A 151 -17.69 11.08 -11.49
CA ALA A 151 -18.66 10.20 -12.15
C ALA A 151 -20.02 10.33 -11.47
N ARG A 152 -20.76 11.36 -11.85
CA ARG A 152 -22.08 11.66 -11.30
C ARG A 152 -23.18 10.76 -11.81
N THR A 153 -22.88 9.82 -12.71
CA THR A 153 -23.84 8.90 -13.34
C THR A 153 -23.26 7.49 -13.38
N LYS A 154 -24.14 6.49 -13.32
CA LYS A 154 -23.79 5.08 -13.47
C LYS A 154 -23.03 4.81 -14.79
N GLN A 155 -23.41 5.51 -15.87
CA GLN A 155 -22.75 5.38 -17.16
C GLN A 155 -21.26 5.75 -17.08
N ARG A 156 -20.91 6.85 -16.42
CA ARG A 156 -19.50 7.27 -16.27
C ARG A 156 -18.67 6.30 -15.42
N GLN A 157 -19.28 5.63 -14.44
CA GLN A 157 -18.63 4.58 -13.68
C GLN A 157 -18.31 3.38 -14.57
N ASN A 158 -19.28 2.93 -15.36
CA ASN A 158 -19.09 1.82 -16.29
C ASN A 158 -18.01 2.16 -17.34
N ASP A 159 -18.01 3.38 -17.86
CA ASP A 159 -16.99 3.86 -18.79
C ASP A 159 -15.58 3.87 -18.15
N PHE A 160 -15.48 4.27 -16.89
CA PHE A 160 -14.20 4.29 -16.17
C PHE A 160 -13.67 2.88 -15.86
N LEU A 161 -14.53 1.99 -15.44
CA LEU A 161 -14.17 0.58 -15.19
C LEU A 161 -14.08 -0.23 -16.49
N MET A 162 -14.58 0.32 -17.60
CA MET A 162 -14.66 -0.33 -18.91
C MET A 162 -15.44 -1.66 -18.86
N LEU A 163 -16.53 -1.69 -18.04
CA LEU A 163 -17.34 -2.89 -17.84
C LEU A 163 -17.99 -3.37 -19.15
N GLN A 164 -18.02 -4.68 -19.33
CA GLN A 164 -18.60 -5.31 -20.51
C GLN A 164 -20.08 -5.67 -20.27
N GLY A 165 -20.89 -5.53 -21.32
CA GLY A 165 -22.31 -5.91 -21.28
C GLY A 165 -23.12 -5.24 -20.16
N ASP A 166 -23.85 -6.06 -19.39
CA ASP A 166 -24.69 -5.63 -18.27
C ASP A 166 -23.99 -5.71 -16.90
N ASP A 167 -22.69 -5.94 -16.86
CA ASP A 167 -21.92 -6.06 -15.64
C ASP A 167 -22.04 -4.84 -14.75
N LYS A 168 -22.02 -5.09 -13.44
CA LYS A 168 -22.13 -4.06 -12.40
C LYS A 168 -21.08 -4.33 -11.34
N TYR A 169 -20.42 -3.30 -10.91
CA TYR A 169 -19.50 -3.34 -9.77
C TYR A 169 -20.23 -2.82 -8.53
N ASP A 170 -20.95 -3.71 -7.86
CA ASP A 170 -21.79 -3.43 -6.68
C ASP A 170 -21.75 -4.59 -5.67
N LEU A 171 -22.56 -4.53 -4.61
CA LEU A 171 -22.60 -5.57 -3.58
C LEU A 171 -22.93 -6.97 -4.13
N GLY A 172 -23.70 -7.06 -5.21
CA GLY A 172 -23.99 -8.33 -5.86
C GLY A 172 -22.74 -8.94 -6.49
N HIS A 173 -21.96 -8.11 -7.19
CA HIS A 173 -20.67 -8.51 -7.74
C HIS A 173 -19.71 -8.97 -6.63
N TYR A 174 -19.61 -8.19 -5.54
CA TYR A 174 -18.75 -8.57 -4.42
C TYR A 174 -19.15 -9.90 -3.79
N ASP A 175 -20.44 -10.15 -3.60
CA ASP A 175 -20.93 -11.44 -3.07
C ASP A 175 -20.52 -12.61 -3.97
N PHE A 176 -20.60 -12.46 -5.30
CA PHE A 176 -20.18 -13.50 -6.24
C PHE A 176 -18.66 -13.74 -6.22
N VAL A 177 -17.84 -12.68 -6.17
CA VAL A 177 -16.38 -12.79 -6.00
C VAL A 177 -16.04 -13.53 -4.72
N LEU A 178 -16.66 -13.17 -3.60
CA LEU A 178 -16.40 -13.78 -2.30
C LEU A 178 -16.79 -15.27 -2.27
N ARG A 179 -17.95 -15.63 -2.85
CA ARG A 179 -18.38 -17.03 -2.93
C ARG A 179 -17.42 -17.87 -3.76
N GLU A 180 -16.93 -17.33 -4.86
CA GLU A 180 -15.95 -18.05 -5.67
C GLU A 180 -14.61 -18.21 -4.93
N LEU A 181 -14.15 -17.19 -4.19
CA LEU A 181 -12.95 -17.31 -3.34
C LEU A 181 -13.14 -18.34 -2.23
N GLY A 182 -14.28 -18.37 -1.56
CA GLY A 182 -14.60 -19.38 -0.55
C GLY A 182 -14.58 -20.80 -1.16
N ARG A 183 -15.20 -20.99 -2.34
CA ARG A 183 -15.16 -22.25 -3.08
C ARG A 183 -13.73 -22.68 -3.43
N ILE A 184 -12.91 -21.75 -3.91
CA ILE A 184 -11.50 -22.03 -4.25
C ILE A 184 -10.72 -22.43 -3.00
N ALA A 185 -10.89 -21.71 -1.90
CA ALA A 185 -10.22 -22.02 -0.63
C ALA A 185 -10.63 -23.40 -0.09
N GLU A 186 -11.91 -23.75 -0.12
CA GLU A 186 -12.42 -25.06 0.27
C GLU A 186 -11.85 -26.18 -0.61
N SER A 187 -11.72 -25.94 -1.91
CA SER A 187 -11.22 -26.91 -2.87
C SER A 187 -9.69 -27.05 -2.88
N ASN A 188 -8.96 -26.09 -2.30
CA ASN A 188 -7.50 -26.04 -2.27
C ASN A 188 -7.01 -25.71 -0.85
N PRO A 189 -7.16 -26.64 0.12
CA PRO A 189 -6.87 -26.38 1.52
C PRO A 189 -5.39 -26.02 1.78
N GLU A 190 -4.47 -26.44 0.92
CA GLU A 190 -3.05 -26.09 0.98
C GLU A 190 -2.77 -24.62 0.65
N LEU A 191 -3.70 -23.94 -0.01
CA LEU A 191 -3.62 -22.50 -0.34
C LEU A 191 -4.54 -21.63 0.54
N ALA A 192 -5.42 -22.25 1.34
CA ALA A 192 -6.45 -21.53 2.09
C ALA A 192 -5.88 -20.41 2.98
N ASP A 193 -4.76 -20.65 3.66
CA ASP A 193 -4.11 -19.66 4.52
C ASP A 193 -3.53 -18.45 3.75
N LEU A 194 -3.40 -18.55 2.43
CA LEU A 194 -2.85 -17.51 1.57
C LEU A 194 -3.92 -16.78 0.76
N ILE A 195 -5.04 -17.46 0.45
CA ILE A 195 -6.13 -16.86 -0.32
C ILE A 195 -6.78 -15.75 0.48
N GLN A 196 -6.74 -14.53 -0.03
CA GLN A 196 -7.20 -13.36 0.68
C GLN A 196 -7.75 -12.29 -0.24
N ILE A 197 -8.56 -11.40 0.33
CA ILE A 197 -9.13 -10.26 -0.36
C ILE A 197 -9.02 -8.98 0.48
N GLY A 198 -8.69 -7.86 -0.15
CA GLY A 198 -8.56 -6.54 0.48
C GLY A 198 -9.71 -5.62 0.09
N PHE A 199 -10.27 -4.93 1.09
CA PHE A 199 -11.38 -4.01 0.92
C PHE A 199 -11.01 -2.58 1.28
N HIS A 200 -11.24 -1.67 0.33
CA HIS A 200 -11.36 -0.25 0.57
C HIS A 200 -12.76 0.03 1.14
N CYS A 201 -12.84 0.27 2.44
CA CYS A 201 -14.10 0.29 3.16
C CYS A 201 -14.69 1.71 3.26
N GLU A 202 -15.51 2.11 2.31
CA GLU A 202 -16.32 3.33 2.38
C GLU A 202 -17.70 3.07 1.76
N THR A 203 -18.78 3.52 2.42
CA THR A 203 -20.17 3.28 1.99
C THR A 203 -20.62 4.35 0.99
N PRO A 204 -20.86 4.01 -0.30
CA PRO A 204 -21.07 4.97 -1.38
C PRO A 204 -22.28 5.88 -1.18
N GLU A 205 -23.37 5.39 -0.64
CA GLU A 205 -24.59 6.17 -0.40
C GLU A 205 -24.35 7.28 0.64
N LEU A 206 -23.58 6.97 1.70
CA LEU A 206 -23.19 7.96 2.71
C LEU A 206 -22.26 9.01 2.09
N LEU A 207 -21.26 8.58 1.33
CA LEU A 207 -20.33 9.49 0.64
C LEU A 207 -21.07 10.46 -0.28
N ALA A 208 -22.02 9.96 -1.09
CA ALA A 208 -22.81 10.80 -2.01
C ALA A 208 -23.63 11.85 -1.26
N ALA A 209 -24.33 11.44 -0.20
CA ALA A 209 -25.17 12.33 0.58
C ALA A 209 -24.35 13.41 1.31
N TRP A 210 -23.25 13.00 1.97
CA TRP A 210 -22.40 13.91 2.72
C TRP A 210 -21.61 14.85 1.80
N THR A 211 -21.08 14.36 0.67
CA THR A 211 -20.40 15.19 -0.32
C THR A 211 -21.31 16.34 -0.78
N LYS A 212 -22.56 16.03 -1.16
CA LYS A 212 -23.54 17.06 -1.55
C LYS A 212 -23.79 18.06 -0.42
N LYS A 213 -23.91 17.60 0.81
CA LYS A 213 -24.15 18.44 1.99
C LYS A 213 -22.99 19.37 2.27
N ILE A 214 -21.75 18.86 2.23
CA ILE A 214 -20.55 19.64 2.56
C ILE A 214 -20.21 20.62 1.44
N GLN A 215 -20.28 20.21 0.18
CA GLN A 215 -20.13 21.14 -0.97
C GLN A 215 -21.12 22.29 -0.92
N GLY A 216 -22.36 22.05 -0.46
CA GLY A 216 -23.36 23.08 -0.29
C GLY A 216 -23.03 24.14 0.75
N ARG A 217 -22.01 23.92 1.61
CA ARG A 217 -21.50 24.94 2.55
C ARG A 217 -20.47 25.87 1.92
N GLY A 218 -19.90 25.51 0.78
CA GLY A 218 -18.83 26.26 0.11
C GLY A 218 -17.43 26.03 0.70
N ASP A 219 -17.28 25.05 1.61
CA ASP A 219 -15.98 24.68 2.20
C ASP A 219 -15.11 23.98 1.14
N ASN A 220 -13.83 24.37 1.06
CA ASN A 220 -12.87 23.84 0.07
C ASN A 220 -11.49 23.65 0.72
N ASN A 221 -11.37 22.61 1.59
CA ASN A 221 -10.14 22.29 2.28
C ASN A 221 -10.09 20.79 2.65
N ALA A 222 -8.99 20.31 3.22
CA ALA A 222 -8.80 18.91 3.59
C ALA A 222 -9.85 18.44 4.63
N LYS A 223 -10.24 19.31 5.58
CA LYS A 223 -11.31 19.01 6.54
C LYS A 223 -12.65 18.81 5.84
N ALA A 224 -13.01 19.65 4.86
CA ALA A 224 -14.25 19.48 4.09
C ALA A 224 -14.27 18.14 3.34
N TRP A 225 -13.13 17.71 2.80
CA TRP A 225 -13.00 16.38 2.19
C TRP A 225 -13.22 15.28 3.21
N SER A 226 -12.65 15.40 4.40
CA SER A 226 -12.86 14.45 5.51
C SER A 226 -14.32 14.44 5.98
N ASP A 227 -14.94 15.60 6.17
CA ASP A 227 -16.35 15.72 6.58
C ASP A 227 -17.31 15.12 5.54
N ALA A 228 -16.96 15.16 4.25
CA ALA A 228 -17.74 14.54 3.18
C ALA A 228 -17.64 13.01 3.15
N ARG A 229 -16.71 12.45 3.90
CA ARG A 229 -16.45 11.01 4.04
C ARG A 229 -16.46 10.64 5.52
N PRO A 230 -17.64 10.63 6.17
CA PRO A 230 -17.75 10.51 7.61
C PRO A 230 -17.24 9.15 8.11
N THR A 231 -16.64 9.11 9.29
CA THR A 231 -15.98 7.93 9.88
C THR A 231 -16.88 6.70 9.95
N HIS A 232 -18.18 6.88 10.27
CA HIS A 232 -19.14 5.78 10.29
C HIS A 232 -19.42 5.16 8.90
N SER A 233 -19.02 5.84 7.81
CA SER A 233 -19.07 5.25 6.47
C SER A 233 -18.03 4.11 6.32
N GLU A 234 -16.84 4.29 6.91
CA GLU A 234 -15.83 3.24 6.95
C GLU A 234 -16.30 2.09 7.85
N GLY A 235 -16.74 2.37 9.08
CA GLY A 235 -17.20 1.35 10.02
C GLY A 235 -18.33 0.48 9.45
N LEU A 236 -19.31 1.09 8.75
CA LEU A 236 -20.40 0.34 8.11
C LEU A 236 -19.87 -0.55 6.96
N ALA A 237 -18.95 -0.04 6.16
CA ALA A 237 -18.36 -0.81 5.07
C ALA A 237 -17.51 -1.98 5.59
N VAL A 238 -16.76 -1.79 6.68
CA VAL A 238 -16.03 -2.88 7.37
C VAL A 238 -16.98 -4.00 7.78
N TRP A 239 -18.10 -3.67 8.43
CA TRP A 239 -19.12 -4.66 8.80
C TRP A 239 -19.71 -5.38 7.59
N THR A 240 -19.97 -4.66 6.51
CA THR A 240 -20.50 -5.25 5.27
C THR A 240 -19.50 -6.22 4.65
N ALA A 241 -18.24 -5.82 4.52
CA ALA A 241 -17.15 -6.68 4.02
C ALA A 241 -16.98 -7.94 4.88
N ALA A 242 -16.92 -7.78 6.20
CA ALA A 242 -16.74 -8.87 7.14
C ALA A 242 -17.90 -9.86 7.07
N TYR A 243 -19.15 -9.37 7.11
CA TYR A 243 -20.34 -10.22 7.06
C TYR A 243 -20.43 -11.03 5.77
N LEU A 244 -20.25 -10.38 4.63
CA LEU A 244 -20.31 -11.07 3.32
C LEU A 244 -19.19 -12.11 3.19
N SER A 245 -17.97 -11.78 3.59
CA SER A 245 -16.83 -12.69 3.54
C SER A 245 -17.01 -13.92 4.43
N ALA A 246 -17.49 -13.72 5.67
CA ALA A 246 -17.79 -14.85 6.56
C ALA A 246 -18.90 -15.76 6.01
N LYS A 247 -19.95 -15.18 5.39
CA LYS A 247 -21.05 -15.95 4.77
C LYS A 247 -20.61 -16.67 3.49
N ALA A 248 -19.58 -16.21 2.85
CA ALA A 248 -19.00 -16.81 1.65
C ALA A 248 -17.90 -17.84 1.96
N GLY A 249 -17.45 -17.95 3.21
CA GLY A 249 -16.37 -18.86 3.61
C GLY A 249 -14.98 -18.41 3.18
N VAL A 250 -14.76 -17.09 3.01
CA VAL A 250 -13.45 -16.54 2.68
C VAL A 250 -12.56 -16.60 3.93
N PRO A 251 -11.36 -17.23 3.86
CA PRO A 251 -10.56 -17.45 5.05
C PRO A 251 -9.83 -16.20 5.56
N ASN A 252 -9.42 -15.30 4.64
CA ASN A 252 -8.61 -14.14 4.99
C ASN A 252 -9.15 -12.87 4.35
N VAL A 253 -9.38 -11.86 5.16
CA VAL A 253 -9.92 -10.55 4.77
C VAL A 253 -9.01 -9.45 5.28
N ASN A 254 -8.60 -8.52 4.41
CA ASN A 254 -7.80 -7.37 4.78
C ASN A 254 -8.67 -6.11 4.75
N ILE A 255 -8.77 -5.45 5.89
CA ILE A 255 -9.36 -4.12 6.00
C ILE A 255 -8.21 -3.14 5.72
N LEU A 256 -8.25 -2.56 4.53
CA LEU A 256 -7.17 -1.70 4.03
C LEU A 256 -7.24 -0.31 4.67
N HIS A 257 -6.08 0.32 4.82
CA HIS A 257 -5.89 1.74 5.22
C HIS A 257 -6.93 2.27 6.21
N ILE A 258 -7.12 1.61 7.36
CA ILE A 258 -8.00 2.07 8.46
C ILE A 258 -7.56 3.48 8.88
N THR A 259 -8.51 4.45 8.87
CA THR A 259 -8.17 5.86 9.09
C THR A 259 -8.77 6.46 10.36
N CYS A 260 -9.65 5.77 11.04
CA CYS A 260 -10.40 6.35 12.15
C CYS A 260 -10.82 5.31 13.20
N LYS A 261 -11.24 5.83 14.34
CA LYS A 261 -11.75 5.02 15.45
C LYS A 261 -12.89 4.10 15.04
N ASP A 262 -13.92 4.64 14.34
CA ASP A 262 -15.10 3.85 13.96
C ASP A 262 -14.73 2.63 13.10
N ALA A 263 -13.77 2.76 12.19
CA ALA A 263 -13.33 1.66 11.34
C ALA A 263 -12.51 0.62 12.12
N MET A 264 -11.61 1.05 13.02
CA MET A 264 -10.84 0.13 13.85
C MET A 264 -11.73 -0.65 14.82
N GLU A 265 -12.65 0.03 15.51
CA GLU A 265 -13.59 -0.62 16.42
C GLU A 265 -14.50 -1.61 15.66
N ALA A 266 -14.92 -1.27 14.44
CA ALA A 266 -15.69 -2.18 13.59
C ALA A 266 -14.86 -3.41 13.19
N ALA A 267 -13.57 -3.25 12.84
CA ALA A 267 -12.69 -4.35 12.47
C ALA A 267 -12.46 -5.31 13.66
N LEU A 268 -12.19 -4.78 14.85
CA LEU A 268 -12.02 -5.59 16.07
C LEU A 268 -13.31 -6.33 16.46
N ALA A 269 -14.45 -5.67 16.34
CA ALA A 269 -15.75 -6.30 16.64
C ALA A 269 -16.13 -7.35 15.58
N ALA A 270 -15.78 -7.13 14.32
CA ALA A 270 -15.98 -8.10 13.25
C ALA A 270 -15.13 -9.38 13.47
N GLU A 271 -13.86 -9.23 13.86
CA GLU A 271 -13.01 -10.36 14.22
C GLU A 271 -13.60 -11.20 15.36
N ALA A 272 -14.13 -10.52 16.39
CA ALA A 272 -14.80 -11.21 17.49
C ALA A 272 -16.12 -11.91 17.07
N ALA A 273 -16.85 -11.35 16.10
CA ALA A 273 -18.12 -11.89 15.61
C ALA A 273 -17.95 -13.05 14.61
N PHE A 274 -16.83 -13.11 13.88
CA PHE A 274 -16.52 -14.09 12.83
C PHE A 274 -15.14 -14.72 13.06
N PRO A 275 -14.96 -15.51 14.14
CA PRO A 275 -13.66 -16.07 14.51
C PRO A 275 -13.09 -17.08 13.49
N GLU A 276 -13.89 -17.52 12.52
CA GLU A 276 -13.47 -18.36 11.40
C GLU A 276 -12.74 -17.58 10.29
N VAL A 277 -12.80 -16.25 10.31
CA VAL A 277 -12.15 -15.38 9.33
C VAL A 277 -10.92 -14.73 9.96
N SER A 278 -9.77 -14.84 9.30
CA SER A 278 -8.56 -14.12 9.68
C SER A 278 -8.61 -12.70 9.13
N PHE A 279 -8.86 -11.72 10.00
CA PHE A 279 -8.85 -10.32 9.62
C PHE A 279 -7.44 -9.73 9.69
N GLY A 280 -7.04 -9.01 8.65
CA GLY A 280 -5.85 -8.18 8.62
C GLY A 280 -6.24 -6.70 8.72
N ARG A 281 -5.60 -5.97 9.64
CA ARG A 281 -5.89 -4.55 9.91
C ARG A 281 -4.68 -3.73 9.45
N GLU A 282 -4.87 -3.09 8.30
CA GLU A 282 -3.85 -2.28 7.65
C GLU A 282 -4.00 -0.81 8.00
N MET A 283 -2.89 -0.12 8.22
CA MET A 283 -2.84 1.35 8.27
C MET A 283 -1.82 1.89 7.29
N THR A 284 -1.95 3.18 6.95
CA THR A 284 -0.92 3.85 6.14
C THR A 284 -0.07 4.81 6.98
N ALA A 285 1.20 4.98 6.57
CA ALA A 285 2.07 5.99 7.14
C ALA A 285 1.46 7.40 7.00
N GLY A 286 0.75 7.66 5.89
CA GLY A 286 0.05 8.94 5.66
C GLY A 286 -0.96 9.28 6.74
N HIS A 287 -1.83 8.32 7.12
CA HIS A 287 -2.85 8.52 8.14
C HIS A 287 -2.30 8.54 9.58
N LEU A 288 -1.09 8.04 9.79
CA LEU A 288 -0.39 8.12 11.09
C LEU A 288 0.43 9.41 11.27
N LEU A 289 0.88 10.03 10.17
CA LEU A 289 1.79 11.17 10.21
C LEU A 289 1.11 12.50 9.92
N LEU A 290 -0.08 12.48 9.30
CA LEU A 290 -0.79 13.69 8.86
C LEU A 290 -2.15 13.81 9.53
N ASP A 291 -2.53 15.05 9.86
CA ASP A 291 -3.93 15.42 10.11
C ASP A 291 -4.35 16.55 9.17
N TYR A 292 -5.64 16.77 8.99
CA TYR A 292 -6.14 17.71 8.00
C TYR A 292 -5.85 19.19 8.31
N ASP A 293 -5.38 19.52 9.53
CA ASP A 293 -4.99 20.87 9.92
C ASP A 293 -3.51 21.17 9.61
N MET A 294 -2.71 20.15 9.26
CA MET A 294 -1.27 20.29 8.96
C MET A 294 -0.97 20.86 7.57
N HIS A 295 -1.97 20.97 6.69
CA HIS A 295 -1.76 21.46 5.33
C HIS A 295 -1.22 22.90 5.30
N LYS A 296 -0.33 23.17 4.34
CA LYS A 296 0.12 24.53 4.09
C LYS A 296 -0.96 25.36 3.39
N PRO A 297 -1.05 26.67 3.68
CA PRO A 297 -1.95 27.56 2.94
C PRO A 297 -1.72 27.44 1.43
N GLY A 298 -2.81 27.29 0.68
CA GLY A 298 -2.78 27.20 -0.79
C GLY A 298 -2.64 25.78 -1.37
N SER A 299 -2.46 24.74 -0.54
CA SER A 299 -2.28 23.37 -1.03
C SER A 299 -3.15 22.29 -0.36
N PRO A 300 -4.42 22.57 0.02
CA PRO A 300 -5.26 21.52 0.64
C PRO A 300 -5.49 20.33 -0.29
N ALA A 301 -5.48 20.56 -1.60
CA ALA A 301 -5.65 19.54 -2.63
C ALA A 301 -4.54 18.47 -2.60
N TRP A 302 -3.31 18.79 -2.13
CA TRP A 302 -2.22 17.83 -2.05
C TRP A 302 -2.49 16.71 -1.03
N MET A 303 -3.27 17.02 0.01
CA MET A 303 -3.65 16.05 1.05
C MET A 303 -4.84 15.17 0.67
N LYS A 304 -5.44 15.38 -0.50
CA LYS A 304 -6.59 14.58 -0.93
C LYS A 304 -6.20 13.14 -1.18
N VAL A 305 -6.80 12.23 -0.41
CA VAL A 305 -6.67 10.79 -0.50
C VAL A 305 -8.01 10.14 -0.12
N ASN A 306 -8.20 8.90 -0.42
CA ASN A 306 -9.34 8.07 -0.02
C ASN A 306 -8.84 6.80 0.68
N PRO A 307 -9.37 6.52 1.88
CA PRO A 307 -10.17 7.39 2.73
C PRO A 307 -9.39 8.67 3.12
N PRO A 308 -10.03 9.73 3.60
CA PRO A 308 -9.38 11.03 3.78
C PRO A 308 -8.44 11.06 4.99
N ILE A 309 -7.47 11.97 4.96
CA ILE A 309 -6.73 12.37 6.16
C ILE A 309 -7.74 12.89 7.19
N ARG A 310 -7.60 12.43 8.44
CA ARG A 310 -8.56 12.63 9.52
C ARG A 310 -8.14 13.74 10.49
N SER A 311 -8.91 13.86 11.56
CA SER A 311 -8.62 14.78 12.66
C SER A 311 -7.39 14.35 13.47
N ARG A 312 -6.79 15.29 14.18
CA ARG A 312 -5.75 14.97 15.15
C ARG A 312 -6.20 13.94 16.20
N ALA A 313 -7.46 13.97 16.61
CA ALA A 313 -8.01 13.00 17.56
C ALA A 313 -8.05 11.58 16.98
N ASP A 314 -8.38 11.43 15.70
CA ASP A 314 -8.32 10.12 15.04
C ASP A 314 -6.87 9.64 14.93
N VAL A 315 -5.93 10.50 14.55
CA VAL A 315 -4.50 10.16 14.48
C VAL A 315 -3.97 9.68 15.84
N GLU A 316 -4.31 10.36 16.94
CA GLU A 316 -3.91 9.91 18.28
C GLU A 316 -4.52 8.55 18.63
N TYR A 317 -5.80 8.32 18.31
CA TYR A 317 -6.43 7.02 18.51
C TYR A 317 -5.73 5.91 17.68
N LEU A 318 -5.35 6.19 16.44
CA LEU A 318 -4.64 5.23 15.60
C LEU A 318 -3.27 4.87 16.20
N TRP A 319 -2.53 5.84 16.76
CA TRP A 319 -1.30 5.56 17.47
C TRP A 319 -1.51 4.75 18.76
N GLU A 320 -2.61 4.96 19.47
CA GLU A 320 -3.00 4.11 20.60
C GLU A 320 -3.29 2.67 20.12
N ALA A 321 -3.97 2.49 19.00
CA ALA A 321 -4.22 1.18 18.41
C ALA A 321 -2.92 0.47 17.99
N VAL A 322 -1.95 1.20 17.43
CA VAL A 322 -0.61 0.69 17.13
C VAL A 322 0.09 0.22 18.40
N ALA A 323 0.10 1.04 19.46
CA ALA A 323 0.72 0.72 20.74
C ALA A 323 0.07 -0.50 21.43
N GLN A 324 -1.22 -0.72 21.23
CA GLN A 324 -1.97 -1.87 21.74
C GLN A 324 -1.82 -3.14 20.90
N GLY A 325 -1.14 -3.08 19.76
CA GLY A 325 -0.96 -4.21 18.85
C GLY A 325 -2.21 -4.55 18.02
N HIS A 326 -3.11 -3.60 17.85
CA HIS A 326 -4.32 -3.79 17.04
C HIS A 326 -4.08 -3.62 15.54
N VAL A 327 -2.86 -3.26 15.14
CA VAL A 327 -2.46 -3.08 13.73
C VAL A 327 -1.56 -4.23 13.31
N ASP A 328 -1.90 -4.86 12.21
CA ASP A 328 -1.17 -6.02 11.73
C ASP A 328 0.04 -5.61 10.86
N TRP A 329 -0.13 -4.61 9.99
CA TRP A 329 0.97 -4.01 9.21
C TRP A 329 0.67 -2.57 8.81
N ILE A 330 1.75 -1.86 8.45
CA ILE A 330 1.70 -0.47 8.00
C ILE A 330 2.33 -0.38 6.61
N VAL A 331 1.66 0.35 5.71
CA VAL A 331 1.96 0.55 4.29
C VAL A 331 1.96 2.03 3.93
N THR A 332 2.07 2.36 2.65
CA THR A 332 2.01 3.76 2.23
C THR A 332 0.75 4.15 1.49
N ASP A 333 0.14 3.26 0.76
CA ASP A 333 -0.88 3.58 -0.25
C ASP A 333 -0.33 4.58 -1.29
N HIS A 334 0.96 4.39 -1.66
CA HIS A 334 1.66 5.27 -2.56
C HIS A 334 0.97 5.34 -3.93
N ALA A 335 0.42 6.51 -4.24
CA ALA A 335 -0.30 6.81 -5.48
C ALA A 335 0.18 8.15 -6.04
N SER A 336 1.38 8.17 -6.62
CA SER A 336 1.98 9.40 -7.16
C SER A 336 1.19 9.95 -8.33
N ALA A 337 1.10 11.26 -8.41
CA ALA A 337 0.54 11.96 -9.55
C ALA A 337 1.38 13.19 -9.84
N PRO A 338 1.85 13.39 -11.08
CA PRO A 338 2.41 14.67 -11.50
C PRO A 338 1.45 15.83 -11.18
N THR A 339 1.99 16.97 -10.81
CA THR A 339 1.18 18.12 -10.31
C THR A 339 0.04 18.49 -11.24
N GLU A 340 0.27 18.47 -12.55
CA GLU A 340 -0.71 18.80 -13.59
C GLU A 340 -1.89 17.78 -13.65
N PHE A 341 -1.69 16.56 -13.14
CA PHE A 341 -2.77 15.57 -13.00
C PHE A 341 -3.43 15.63 -11.62
N LYS A 342 -2.68 16.02 -10.59
CA LYS A 342 -3.19 16.11 -9.23
C LYS A 342 -4.22 17.21 -9.06
N VAL A 343 -3.94 18.39 -9.59
CA VAL A 343 -4.75 19.60 -9.39
C VAL A 343 -5.27 20.15 -10.71
N ASN A 344 -6.38 20.87 -10.66
CA ASN A 344 -6.85 21.66 -11.79
C ASN A 344 -5.95 22.89 -11.94
N ALA A 345 -5.42 23.14 -13.13
CA ALA A 345 -4.54 24.29 -13.40
C ALA A 345 -5.21 25.64 -13.13
N ASP A 346 -6.52 25.76 -13.39
CA ASP A 346 -7.30 26.99 -13.17
C ASP A 346 -7.64 27.21 -11.68
N GLU A 347 -7.79 26.12 -10.91
CA GLU A 347 -8.14 26.13 -9.49
C GLU A 347 -7.27 25.12 -8.70
N PRO A 348 -5.97 25.39 -8.52
CA PRO A 348 -5.03 24.42 -7.97
C PRO A 348 -5.26 24.07 -6.49
N SER A 349 -6.01 24.89 -5.77
CA SER A 349 -6.40 24.63 -4.37
C SER A 349 -7.78 23.98 -4.22
N ASP A 350 -8.49 23.71 -5.32
CA ASP A 350 -9.81 23.06 -5.25
C ASP A 350 -9.68 21.58 -4.91
N ILE A 351 -10.00 21.24 -3.65
CA ILE A 351 -9.97 19.86 -3.20
C ILE A 351 -11.00 18.97 -3.90
N TRP A 352 -12.10 19.56 -4.38
CA TRP A 352 -13.17 18.79 -5.03
C TRP A 352 -12.75 18.32 -6.41
N ALA A 353 -12.01 19.17 -7.15
CA ALA A 353 -11.50 18.86 -8.49
C ALA A 353 -10.21 18.03 -8.46
N ALA A 354 -9.42 18.09 -7.39
CA ALA A 354 -8.17 17.37 -7.28
C ALA A 354 -8.36 15.84 -7.37
N LYS A 355 -7.33 15.13 -7.87
CA LYS A 355 -7.27 13.65 -7.81
C LYS A 355 -6.99 13.19 -6.39
N ALA A 356 -7.54 12.06 -5.99
CA ALA A 356 -7.21 11.44 -4.69
C ALA A 356 -5.96 10.56 -4.82
N GLY A 357 -5.16 10.50 -3.77
CA GLY A 357 -3.88 9.80 -3.73
C GLY A 357 -2.68 10.74 -3.72
N PHE A 358 -1.60 10.32 -3.10
CA PHE A 358 -0.29 10.96 -3.10
C PHE A 358 0.81 9.92 -2.85
N GLY A 359 2.02 10.25 -3.30
CA GLY A 359 3.20 9.44 -3.05
C GLY A 359 3.78 9.64 -1.65
N GLY A 360 4.64 8.73 -1.23
CA GLY A 360 5.29 8.78 0.09
C GLY A 360 5.95 7.45 0.50
N VAL A 361 6.21 6.55 -0.46
CA VAL A 361 6.86 5.25 -0.20
C VAL A 361 8.24 5.42 0.46
N GLU A 362 8.95 6.49 0.11
CA GLU A 362 10.26 6.86 0.67
C GLU A 362 10.19 7.30 2.14
N TYR A 363 9.01 7.60 2.66
CA TYR A 363 8.81 8.05 4.05
C TYR A 363 8.30 6.93 4.98
N LEU A 364 8.08 5.71 4.50
CA LEU A 364 7.53 4.60 5.31
C LEU A 364 8.43 4.30 6.52
N LEU A 365 9.65 3.85 6.31
CA LEU A 365 10.59 3.53 7.38
C LEU A 365 11.01 4.77 8.17
N PRO A 366 11.52 5.86 7.57
CA PRO A 366 11.97 7.02 8.34
C PRO A 366 10.84 7.72 9.08
N GLY A 367 9.64 7.80 8.52
CA GLY A 367 8.48 8.39 9.17
C GLY A 367 8.02 7.63 10.41
N LEU A 368 7.91 6.30 10.31
CA LEU A 368 7.54 5.46 11.46
C LEU A 368 8.65 5.41 12.52
N PHE A 369 9.91 5.39 12.12
CA PHE A 369 11.02 5.48 13.05
C PHE A 369 10.98 6.81 13.81
N SER A 370 10.85 7.92 13.10
CA SER A 370 10.80 9.26 13.70
C SER A 370 9.62 9.42 14.66
N GLU A 371 8.41 9.11 14.20
CA GLU A 371 7.22 9.35 15.04
C GLU A 371 7.02 8.25 16.08
N GLY A 372 7.09 6.99 15.69
CA GLY A 372 6.77 5.86 16.56
C GLY A 372 7.85 5.55 17.58
N VAL A 373 9.14 5.61 17.16
CA VAL A 373 10.27 5.27 18.05
C VAL A 373 10.77 6.52 18.78
N VAL A 374 11.11 7.59 18.04
CA VAL A 374 11.80 8.75 18.64
C VAL A 374 10.83 9.67 19.37
N ASN A 375 9.76 10.12 18.72
CA ASN A 375 8.87 11.14 19.27
C ASN A 375 7.89 10.58 20.31
N ARG A 376 7.26 9.45 20.02
CA ARG A 376 6.23 8.86 20.89
C ARG A 376 6.78 7.77 21.82
N GLY A 377 7.85 7.08 21.43
CA GLY A 377 8.40 5.97 22.19
C GLY A 377 7.45 4.78 22.35
N VAL A 378 6.49 4.61 21.45
CA VAL A 378 5.48 3.52 21.48
C VAL A 378 5.90 2.31 20.64
N LEU A 379 6.91 2.44 19.79
CA LEU A 379 7.48 1.36 19.00
C LEU A 379 8.95 1.13 19.37
N SER A 380 9.34 -0.13 19.40
CA SER A 380 10.75 -0.54 19.36
C SER A 380 11.22 -0.65 17.90
N HIS A 381 12.53 -0.78 17.67
CA HIS A 381 13.08 -1.05 16.34
C HIS A 381 12.52 -2.36 15.76
N GLN A 382 12.31 -3.36 16.63
CA GLN A 382 11.73 -4.65 16.25
C GLN A 382 10.24 -4.51 15.84
N ASP A 383 9.49 -3.64 16.52
CA ASP A 383 8.10 -3.37 16.14
C ASP A 383 8.01 -2.72 14.76
N VAL A 384 8.90 -1.77 14.46
CA VAL A 384 8.98 -1.16 13.12
C VAL A 384 9.26 -2.25 12.08
N ALA A 385 10.32 -3.07 12.28
CA ALA A 385 10.67 -4.16 11.36
C ALA A 385 9.51 -5.14 11.17
N ARG A 386 8.80 -5.49 12.26
CA ARG A 386 7.65 -6.38 12.23
C ARG A 386 6.50 -5.80 11.42
N LEU A 387 6.16 -4.52 11.65
CA LEU A 387 4.98 -3.88 11.05
C LEU A 387 5.15 -3.56 9.56
N ILE A 388 6.36 -3.25 9.09
CA ILE A 388 6.59 -2.86 7.69
C ILE A 388 7.34 -3.90 6.86
N SER A 389 7.81 -5.00 7.47
CA SER A 389 8.58 -6.01 6.74
C SER A 389 8.08 -7.42 7.00
N GLU A 390 8.15 -7.91 8.25
CA GLU A 390 7.85 -9.31 8.59
C GLU A 390 6.37 -9.66 8.40
N ASN A 391 5.47 -8.88 9.00
CA ASN A 391 4.03 -9.16 8.95
C ASN A 391 3.48 -9.09 7.52
N PRO A 392 3.73 -8.02 6.72
CA PRO A 392 3.26 -8.02 5.34
C PRO A 392 3.89 -9.13 4.51
N ALA A 393 5.18 -9.45 4.68
CA ALA A 393 5.79 -10.58 3.98
C ALA A 393 5.08 -11.90 4.28
N LYS A 394 4.78 -12.18 5.56
CA LYS A 394 4.05 -13.39 5.98
C LYS A 394 2.63 -13.41 5.45
N ARG A 395 1.88 -12.31 5.64
CA ARG A 395 0.48 -12.21 5.22
C ARG A 395 0.30 -12.48 3.74
N PHE A 396 1.23 -11.99 2.93
CA PHE A 396 1.12 -12.04 1.48
C PHE A 396 1.94 -13.17 0.82
N GLY A 397 2.34 -14.22 1.57
CA GLY A 397 2.91 -15.45 1.03
C GLY A 397 4.40 -15.37 0.65
N MET A 398 5.14 -14.41 1.24
CA MET A 398 6.58 -14.22 1.03
C MET A 398 7.40 -14.44 2.33
N GLY A 399 6.78 -14.85 3.42
CA GLY A 399 7.36 -14.87 4.77
C GLY A 399 8.51 -15.87 4.98
N GLU A 400 8.75 -16.79 4.06
CA GLU A 400 9.92 -17.68 4.11
C GLU A 400 11.14 -17.12 3.35
N ARG A 401 10.98 -15.96 2.73
CA ARG A 401 12.00 -15.37 1.87
C ARG A 401 12.29 -13.91 2.20
N LYS A 402 11.27 -13.12 2.54
CA LYS A 402 11.29 -11.68 2.74
C LYS A 402 10.93 -11.29 4.17
N GLY A 403 11.27 -10.08 4.56
CA GLY A 403 10.80 -9.44 5.79
C GLY A 403 11.64 -9.70 7.04
N GLN A 404 12.71 -10.47 6.96
CA GLN A 404 13.58 -10.77 8.10
C GLN A 404 15.07 -10.76 7.72
N ILE A 405 15.92 -10.34 8.65
CA ILE A 405 17.37 -10.59 8.61
C ILE A 405 17.61 -11.94 9.25
N ALA A 406 17.54 -13.00 8.43
CA ALA A 406 17.70 -14.38 8.89
C ALA A 406 18.42 -15.21 7.82
N ILE A 407 19.18 -16.24 8.26
CA ILE A 407 19.93 -17.12 7.34
C ILE A 407 18.97 -17.78 6.34
N GLY A 408 19.31 -17.73 5.07
CA GLY A 408 18.53 -18.26 3.95
C GLY A 408 17.51 -17.30 3.35
N PHE A 409 17.19 -16.20 4.03
CA PHE A 409 16.34 -15.14 3.49
C PHE A 409 17.10 -14.31 2.44
N ASP A 410 16.37 -13.66 1.56
CA ASP A 410 16.94 -12.68 0.64
C ASP A 410 17.63 -11.57 1.45
N ALA A 411 18.82 -11.18 1.04
CA ALA A 411 19.59 -10.16 1.72
C ALA A 411 19.10 -8.75 1.34
N ASP A 412 17.86 -8.48 1.74
CA ASP A 412 17.20 -7.19 1.61
C ASP A 412 17.38 -6.39 2.89
N ILE A 413 18.10 -5.26 2.80
CA ILE A 413 18.54 -4.50 3.98
C ILE A 413 18.31 -3.01 3.73
N ALA A 414 17.72 -2.33 4.71
CA ALA A 414 17.74 -0.89 4.83
C ALA A 414 18.66 -0.47 5.97
N LEU A 415 19.69 0.30 5.68
CA LEU A 415 20.57 0.91 6.68
C LEU A 415 20.10 2.33 6.95
N LEU A 416 19.67 2.57 8.21
CA LEU A 416 19.13 3.84 8.66
C LEU A 416 20.11 4.51 9.63
N ASP A 417 20.44 5.78 9.38
CA ASP A 417 21.13 6.64 10.36
C ASP A 417 20.10 7.13 11.38
N PRO A 418 20.15 6.64 12.64
CA PRO A 418 19.14 6.96 13.64
C PRO A 418 19.25 8.37 14.22
N GLU A 419 20.39 9.05 14.01
CA GLU A 419 20.65 10.37 14.58
C GLU A 419 20.44 11.50 13.57
N LYS A 420 20.31 11.15 12.28
CA LYS A 420 20.15 12.12 11.20
C LYS A 420 18.82 12.85 11.30
N GLN A 421 18.88 14.13 11.54
CA GLN A 421 17.71 15.01 11.50
C GLN A 421 17.64 15.73 10.16
N TRP A 422 16.48 15.72 9.57
CA TRP A 422 16.23 16.37 8.27
C TRP A 422 14.78 16.82 8.17
N LYS A 423 14.52 17.63 7.15
CA LYS A 423 13.17 18.12 6.85
C LYS A 423 12.75 17.55 5.50
N ILE A 424 11.53 17.04 5.41
CA ILE A 424 11.01 16.54 4.15
C ILE A 424 10.86 17.70 3.16
N ASP A 425 11.44 17.53 1.98
CA ASP A 425 11.32 18.40 0.82
C ASP A 425 10.99 17.52 -0.41
N ALA A 426 9.94 17.84 -1.13
CA ALA A 426 9.55 17.09 -2.33
C ALA A 426 10.67 17.06 -3.40
N ALA A 427 11.55 18.09 -3.41
CA ALA A 427 12.66 18.15 -4.34
C ALA A 427 13.76 17.09 -4.10
N ASP A 428 13.80 16.49 -2.90
CA ASP A 428 14.75 15.43 -2.55
C ASP A 428 14.27 14.01 -2.94
N SER A 429 13.01 13.89 -3.41
CA SER A 429 12.41 12.63 -3.83
C SER A 429 12.71 12.33 -5.30
N PHE A 430 12.83 11.03 -5.63
CA PHE A 430 12.88 10.55 -7.02
C PHE A 430 11.51 10.49 -7.69
N SER A 431 10.41 10.80 -6.98
CA SER A 431 9.07 10.76 -7.52
C SER A 431 8.85 11.73 -8.66
N THR A 432 8.00 11.35 -9.60
CA THR A 432 7.45 12.28 -10.59
C THR A 432 6.52 13.32 -9.96
N GLN A 433 6.09 13.09 -8.73
CA GLN A 433 5.30 14.01 -7.92
C GLN A 433 6.18 15.16 -7.41
N THR A 434 5.93 16.39 -7.85
CA THR A 434 6.73 17.58 -7.48
C THR A 434 6.21 18.30 -6.24
N TYR A 435 5.33 17.68 -5.47
CA TYR A 435 4.75 18.15 -4.21
C TYR A 435 4.70 16.95 -3.24
N THR A 436 4.56 17.22 -1.95
CA THR A 436 4.23 16.20 -0.96
C THR A 436 3.38 16.76 0.17
N PRO A 437 2.36 16.05 0.67
CA PRO A 437 1.63 16.50 1.86
C PRO A 437 2.51 16.49 3.13
N PHE A 438 3.62 15.75 3.12
CA PHE A 438 4.59 15.68 4.22
C PHE A 438 5.58 16.85 4.22
N GLU A 439 5.50 17.74 3.25
CA GLU A 439 6.42 18.85 3.03
C GLU A 439 6.70 19.67 4.31
N GLY A 440 7.96 19.75 4.68
CA GLY A 440 8.41 20.51 5.84
C GLY A 440 8.29 19.81 7.19
N LEU A 441 7.84 18.54 7.24
CA LEU A 441 7.91 17.74 8.47
C LEU A 441 9.38 17.51 8.86
N ASN A 442 9.69 17.66 10.16
CA ASN A 442 10.98 17.29 10.71
C ASN A 442 10.98 15.80 11.01
N VAL A 443 11.98 15.10 10.50
CA VAL A 443 12.13 13.65 10.65
C VAL A 443 13.48 13.35 11.27
N THR A 444 13.52 12.44 12.24
CA THR A 444 14.73 11.85 12.79
C THR A 444 14.87 10.43 12.28
N GLY A 445 16.03 10.11 11.73
CA GLY A 445 16.28 8.85 11.04
C GLY A 445 16.20 9.01 9.52
N LYS A 446 17.28 8.65 8.83
CA LYS A 446 17.36 8.71 7.36
C LYS A 446 17.95 7.43 6.81
N VAL A 447 17.35 6.88 5.77
CA VAL A 447 17.93 5.74 5.05
C VAL A 447 19.16 6.22 4.29
N GLU A 448 20.30 5.61 4.59
CA GLU A 448 21.58 5.91 3.94
C GLU A 448 21.91 4.91 2.85
N THR A 449 21.50 3.64 3.01
CA THR A 449 21.79 2.60 2.02
C THR A 449 20.67 1.58 1.99
N THR A 450 20.30 1.14 0.78
CA THR A 450 19.38 0.03 0.57
C THR A 450 20.03 -1.05 -0.29
N PHE A 451 19.93 -2.29 0.19
CA PHE A 451 20.39 -3.48 -0.54
C PHE A 451 19.17 -4.33 -0.94
N LEU A 452 19.16 -4.74 -2.19
CA LEU A 452 18.20 -5.69 -2.75
C LEU A 452 18.93 -6.98 -3.09
N ARG A 453 18.62 -8.06 -2.38
CA ARG A 453 19.33 -9.35 -2.52
C ARG A 453 20.86 -9.16 -2.53
N GLY A 454 21.37 -8.41 -1.55
CA GLY A 454 22.77 -8.15 -1.34
C GLY A 454 23.44 -7.18 -2.33
N ASN A 455 22.71 -6.67 -3.32
CA ASN A 455 23.19 -5.64 -4.23
C ASN A 455 22.73 -4.27 -3.74
N MET A 456 23.68 -3.34 -3.65
CA MET A 456 23.37 -1.96 -3.30
C MET A 456 22.54 -1.34 -4.44
N VAL A 457 21.35 -0.82 -4.13
CA VAL A 457 20.43 -0.17 -5.08
C VAL A 457 20.25 1.32 -4.79
N PHE A 458 20.55 1.74 -3.56
CA PHE A 458 20.55 3.14 -3.14
C PHE A 458 21.67 3.39 -2.13
N HIS A 459 22.36 4.53 -2.24
CA HIS A 459 23.37 4.95 -1.28
C HIS A 459 23.60 6.47 -1.35
N GLY A 460 23.61 7.13 -0.17
CA GLY A 460 24.03 8.52 -0.03
C GLY A 460 23.21 9.52 -0.87
N GLY A 461 21.94 9.23 -1.17
CA GLY A 461 21.07 10.07 -1.99
C GLY A 461 21.06 9.70 -3.47
N GLU A 462 21.75 8.66 -3.90
CA GLU A 462 21.86 8.25 -5.30
C GLU A 462 21.34 6.82 -5.54
N ILE A 463 20.70 6.59 -6.67
CA ILE A 463 20.37 5.23 -7.15
C ILE A 463 21.64 4.58 -7.70
N ILE A 464 21.92 3.38 -7.23
CA ILE A 464 23.12 2.62 -7.61
C ILE A 464 22.75 1.51 -8.58
N GLY A 465 23.35 1.54 -9.75
CA GLY A 465 23.11 0.55 -10.82
C GLY A 465 21.77 0.72 -11.54
N GLY A 466 21.42 -0.27 -12.34
CA GLY A 466 20.16 -0.33 -13.07
C GLY A 466 19.06 -1.06 -12.29
N PRO A 467 17.83 -1.07 -12.84
CA PRO A 467 16.73 -1.81 -12.24
C PRO A 467 17.05 -3.31 -12.16
N SER A 468 16.84 -3.90 -11.00
CA SER A 468 17.15 -5.31 -10.71
C SER A 468 16.01 -6.05 -9.99
N GLY A 469 14.86 -5.39 -9.83
CA GLY A 469 13.66 -5.94 -9.24
C GLY A 469 13.09 -7.10 -10.06
N LYS A 470 12.43 -8.03 -9.35
CA LYS A 470 11.82 -9.23 -9.93
C LYS A 470 10.38 -9.36 -9.49
N ASN A 471 9.54 -9.90 -10.35
CA ASN A 471 8.23 -10.38 -9.96
C ASN A 471 8.38 -11.57 -9.00
N ILE A 472 7.66 -11.51 -7.88
CA ILE A 472 7.65 -12.55 -6.85
C ILE A 472 6.29 -13.27 -6.90
N PRO A 473 6.17 -14.38 -7.62
CA PRO A 473 4.94 -15.18 -7.57
C PRO A 473 4.76 -15.77 -6.16
N ARG A 474 3.54 -15.99 -5.72
CA ARG A 474 3.17 -16.48 -4.39
C ARG A 474 2.24 -17.71 -4.46
N PRO A 475 2.31 -18.70 -3.57
CA PRO A 475 3.35 -18.84 -2.54
C PRO A 475 4.70 -19.08 -3.17
N TYR A 476 5.72 -18.75 -2.44
CA TYR A 476 7.10 -18.93 -2.87
C TYR A 476 7.73 -20.14 -2.17
#